data_64b0ffaff067cdf8a8869fbc23305f18
#
_entry.id   64b0ffaff067cdf8a8869fbc23305f18
#
_cell.length_a   1.000
_cell.length_b   1.000
_cell.length_c   1.000
_cell.angle_alpha   90.00
_cell.angle_beta   90.00
_cell.angle_gamma   90.00
#
_symmetry.space_group_name_H-M   'P 1'
#
loop_
_entity.id
_entity.type
_entity.pdbx_description
1 polymer ?
#
loop_
_entity_poly.entity_id
_entity_poly.type
_entity_poly.pdbx_seq_one_letter_code
_entity_poly.pdbx_strand_id
1 'polypeptide(L)'
;MEFPQNLAMMLAQNEDKFSNLPVYQEIKNGEYEPLTWSQFITDISLIQDYLVSTGFKPGDHLAILSANRQEMLELELAVMAMGGSVVPIFSGYDAEKADTLVNFCDAEYVAVADDIQLNKISVPDKFKNIIHFEEVNHPARNLIHFEEILSSGSDHKLLGSHMDKQAVCLMMYTSGTMSKPKLVQLTHENILSQQAAMKALWNLKSTDRFLSYLPWHHSFGGIYEKYSAICSGAVLSLDNSFGKNVDQMISNWDKVKPTVFFSVPRIYQALTTLMGQNPEIENLIFHDELRFVFTAAASLPQHISDIFEKKNIPVYEGWGLTETSPCCTVTNPSLPREPGIVGKPIPGVSLKLSEEDEILVKGPNVMSGYYHNMEATEKVFLKDGWFCTGDVGEINDTGLKLISRIDRIFKLMNAEKVIPTEIENILYRDCAYMSHAYVAGSSRDYPVVLVFPNKAMFNETPDPSQLMEGCKCPNNFDEYFSCLKNCLVNWNGSIDAKYSRLKKARILDYELSIENEELTPSMKLAPNVVGRVFESEIESLYQSEEDQPKQVYIINIE
;
A
#
# COMPACT_ATOMS: atom_id res chain seq x y z
N MET A 1 31.25 -5.70 6.25
CA MET A 1 30.96 -4.27 6.48
C MET A 1 29.71 -4.23 7.34
N GLU A 2 29.73 -3.43 8.40
CA GLU A 2 28.57 -3.29 9.31
C GLU A 2 27.39 -2.65 8.57
N PHE A 3 26.16 -3.03 8.87
CA PHE A 3 24.97 -2.46 8.24
C PHE A 3 24.85 -0.98 8.64
N PRO A 4 24.48 -0.05 7.74
CA PRO A 4 24.47 1.39 8.04
C PRO A 4 23.50 1.72 9.18
N GLN A 5 23.91 2.66 10.05
CA GLN A 5 23.13 3.07 11.22
C GLN A 5 22.02 4.08 10.86
N ASN A 6 22.21 4.84 9.77
CA ASN A 6 21.24 5.81 9.28
C ASN A 6 21.30 5.91 7.74
N LEU A 7 20.35 6.60 7.15
CA LEU A 7 20.24 6.72 5.69
C LEU A 7 21.41 7.50 5.07
N ALA A 8 21.96 8.51 5.75
CA ALA A 8 23.12 9.22 5.23
C ALA A 8 24.36 8.32 5.09
N MET A 9 24.58 7.45 6.09
CA MET A 9 25.65 6.43 6.00
C MET A 9 25.38 5.42 4.89
N MET A 10 24.13 5.02 4.69
CA MET A 10 23.74 4.13 3.60
C MET A 10 24.02 4.76 2.23
N LEU A 11 23.63 6.02 2.04
CA LEU A 11 23.89 6.76 0.80
C LEU A 11 25.39 6.86 0.50
N ALA A 12 26.19 7.29 1.47
CA ALA A 12 27.65 7.39 1.32
C ALA A 12 28.31 6.03 1.01
N GLN A 13 27.90 4.95 1.70
CA GLN A 13 28.44 3.61 1.44
C GLN A 13 28.07 3.08 0.05
N ASN A 14 26.91 3.45 -0.48
CA ASN A 14 26.47 3.01 -1.80
C ASN A 14 27.12 3.83 -2.91
N GLU A 15 27.32 5.14 -2.70
CA GLU A 15 28.12 5.96 -3.62
C GLU A 15 29.54 5.40 -3.77
N ASP A 16 30.24 5.12 -2.67
CA ASP A 16 31.58 4.53 -2.67
C ASP A 16 31.65 3.23 -3.48
N LYS A 17 30.59 2.42 -3.48
CA LYS A 17 30.56 1.11 -4.14
C LYS A 17 30.05 1.15 -5.57
N PHE A 18 29.08 2.01 -5.85
CA PHE A 18 28.24 1.95 -7.04
C PHE A 18 28.22 3.24 -7.85
N SER A 19 29.14 4.17 -7.61
CA SER A 19 29.20 5.54 -8.15
C SER A 19 28.68 5.69 -9.59
N ASN A 20 29.13 4.80 -10.49
CA ASN A 20 28.79 4.85 -11.91
C ASN A 20 27.56 3.97 -12.31
N LEU A 21 26.96 3.25 -11.36
CA LEU A 21 25.76 2.46 -11.63
C LEU A 21 24.51 3.33 -11.51
N PRO A 22 23.44 3.01 -12.23
CA PRO A 22 22.18 3.70 -12.07
C PRO A 22 21.52 3.35 -10.72
N VAL A 23 21.02 4.36 -10.01
CA VAL A 23 20.19 4.20 -8.81
C VAL A 23 18.72 4.32 -9.14
N TYR A 24 18.39 5.20 -10.07
CA TYR A 24 17.03 5.51 -10.50
C TYR A 24 16.98 5.72 -12.01
N GLN A 25 15.83 5.50 -12.60
CA GLN A 25 15.55 5.89 -13.98
C GLN A 25 14.05 6.09 -14.20
N GLU A 26 13.71 7.03 -15.07
CA GLU A 26 12.34 7.28 -15.51
C GLU A 26 12.30 7.56 -17.01
N ILE A 27 11.11 7.52 -17.60
CA ILE A 27 10.95 7.76 -19.03
C ILE A 27 10.99 9.25 -19.33
N LYS A 28 12.01 9.67 -20.08
CA LYS A 28 12.12 11.00 -20.70
C LYS A 28 12.21 10.81 -22.22
N ASN A 29 11.44 11.55 -22.98
CA ASN A 29 11.40 11.44 -24.46
C ASN A 29 11.17 10.00 -25.00
N GLY A 30 10.43 9.18 -24.27
CA GLY A 30 10.08 7.81 -24.68
C GLY A 30 11.07 6.72 -24.28
N GLU A 31 12.23 7.07 -23.70
CA GLU A 31 13.26 6.13 -23.25
C GLU A 31 13.60 6.34 -21.77
N TYR A 32 14.08 5.29 -21.10
CA TYR A 32 14.56 5.40 -19.73
C TYR A 32 15.87 6.16 -19.69
N GLU A 33 15.89 7.27 -18.95
CA GLU A 33 17.12 8.03 -18.66
C GLU A 33 17.63 7.66 -17.27
N PRO A 34 18.84 7.09 -17.16
CA PRO A 34 19.39 6.67 -15.88
C PRO A 34 20.02 7.85 -15.13
N LEU A 35 19.77 7.89 -13.81
CA LEU A 35 20.47 8.71 -12.84
C LEU A 35 21.52 7.83 -12.13
N THR A 36 22.80 8.18 -12.20
CA THR A 36 23.87 7.44 -11.53
C THR A 36 23.94 7.78 -10.04
N TRP A 37 24.53 6.90 -9.23
CA TRP A 37 24.76 7.17 -7.81
C TRP A 37 25.55 8.45 -7.59
N SER A 38 26.58 8.72 -8.39
CA SER A 38 27.38 9.95 -8.27
C SER A 38 26.56 11.21 -8.52
N GLN A 39 25.74 11.23 -9.57
CA GLN A 39 24.83 12.35 -9.85
C GLN A 39 23.80 12.52 -8.72
N PHE A 40 23.15 11.42 -8.33
CA PHE A 40 22.16 11.40 -7.26
C PHE A 40 22.68 11.96 -5.94
N ILE A 41 23.89 11.58 -5.52
CA ILE A 41 24.50 12.11 -4.29
C ILE A 41 24.90 13.58 -4.45
N THR A 42 25.34 13.98 -5.64
CA THR A 42 25.59 15.40 -5.93
C THR A 42 24.31 16.22 -5.77
N ASP A 43 23.22 15.80 -6.39
CA ASP A 43 21.93 16.49 -6.32
C ASP A 43 21.40 16.55 -4.88
N ILE A 44 21.46 15.45 -4.13
CA ILE A 44 21.12 15.42 -2.70
C ILE A 44 21.96 16.43 -1.91
N SER A 45 23.25 16.54 -2.17
CA SER A 45 24.15 17.48 -1.47
C SER A 45 23.81 18.93 -1.78
N LEU A 46 23.49 19.25 -3.04
CA LEU A 46 23.01 20.58 -3.46
C LEU A 46 21.71 20.95 -2.76
N ILE A 47 20.76 20.00 -2.68
CA ILE A 47 19.49 20.21 -1.96
C ILE A 47 19.75 20.46 -0.47
N GLN A 48 20.67 19.70 0.15
CA GLN A 48 21.03 19.90 1.56
C GLN A 48 21.62 21.29 1.80
N ASP A 49 22.54 21.76 0.94
CA ASP A 49 23.13 23.09 1.06
C ASP A 49 22.07 24.20 0.93
N TYR A 50 21.15 24.06 -0.03
CA TYR A 50 20.03 24.98 -0.16
C TYR A 50 19.18 25.01 1.11
N LEU A 51 18.77 23.84 1.63
CA LEU A 51 17.95 23.74 2.84
C LEU A 51 18.64 24.37 4.06
N VAL A 52 19.95 24.14 4.23
CA VAL A 52 20.75 24.80 5.27
C VAL A 52 20.75 26.32 5.11
N SER A 53 20.90 26.82 3.87
CA SER A 53 20.89 28.27 3.58
C SER A 53 19.57 28.96 3.92
N THR A 54 18.46 28.21 3.83
CA THR A 54 17.11 28.69 4.20
C THR A 54 16.78 28.49 5.68
N GLY A 55 17.73 27.93 6.46
CA GLY A 55 17.60 27.74 7.91
C GLY A 55 16.92 26.42 8.32
N PHE A 56 16.85 25.44 7.43
CA PHE A 56 16.40 24.09 7.77
C PHE A 56 17.32 23.44 8.80
N LYS A 57 16.75 22.76 9.78
CA LYS A 57 17.49 22.14 10.90
C LYS A 57 17.03 20.68 11.12
N PRO A 58 17.87 19.84 11.73
CA PRO A 58 17.43 18.55 12.22
C PRO A 58 16.16 18.67 13.09
N GLY A 59 15.16 17.85 12.79
CA GLY A 59 13.84 17.89 13.42
C GLY A 59 12.80 18.75 12.69
N ASP A 60 13.18 19.56 11.71
CA ASP A 60 12.21 20.26 10.86
C ASP A 60 11.49 19.26 9.93
N HIS A 61 10.28 19.64 9.50
CA HIS A 61 9.44 18.79 8.67
C HIS A 61 9.27 19.40 7.27
N LEU A 62 9.26 18.53 6.27
CA LEU A 62 8.95 18.86 4.88
C LEU A 62 7.79 17.99 4.39
N ALA A 63 6.67 18.62 4.00
CA ALA A 63 5.53 17.93 3.36
C ALA A 63 5.74 17.87 1.85
N ILE A 64 5.39 16.74 1.21
CA ILE A 64 5.50 16.56 -0.24
C ILE A 64 4.14 16.14 -0.82
N LEU A 65 3.60 16.97 -1.73
CA LEU A 65 2.40 16.69 -2.52
C LEU A 65 2.81 16.39 -3.96
N SER A 66 3.13 15.16 -4.25
CA SER A 66 3.56 14.72 -5.59
C SER A 66 3.23 13.26 -5.84
N ALA A 67 3.10 12.88 -7.11
CA ALA A 67 3.28 11.51 -7.53
C ALA A 67 4.76 11.12 -7.46
N ASN A 68 5.06 9.82 -7.58
CA ASN A 68 6.43 9.32 -7.62
C ASN A 68 7.22 9.97 -8.77
N ARG A 69 8.41 10.48 -8.48
CA ARG A 69 9.32 11.10 -9.46
C ARG A 69 10.72 11.32 -8.86
N GLN A 70 11.69 11.62 -9.72
CA GLN A 70 13.09 11.81 -9.33
C GLN A 70 13.25 12.88 -8.25
N GLU A 71 12.69 14.06 -8.45
CA GLU A 71 12.83 15.21 -7.56
C GLU A 71 12.27 14.93 -6.15
N MET A 72 11.16 14.15 -6.08
CA MET A 72 10.61 13.70 -4.80
C MET A 72 11.60 12.78 -4.08
N LEU A 73 12.23 11.85 -4.78
CA LEU A 73 13.20 10.91 -4.20
C LEU A 73 14.44 11.61 -3.67
N GLU A 74 15.00 12.54 -4.45
CA GLU A 74 16.20 13.31 -4.09
C GLU A 74 15.93 14.21 -2.88
N LEU A 75 14.82 14.95 -2.91
CA LEU A 75 14.43 15.84 -1.82
C LEU A 75 14.13 15.08 -0.52
N GLU A 76 13.40 13.95 -0.63
CA GLU A 76 13.12 13.10 0.52
C GLU A 76 14.41 12.63 1.20
N LEU A 77 15.35 12.08 0.43
CA LEU A 77 16.60 11.56 0.98
C LEU A 77 17.53 12.68 1.48
N ALA A 78 17.52 13.84 0.85
CA ALA A 78 18.27 15.01 1.33
C ALA A 78 17.80 15.43 2.73
N VAL A 79 16.50 15.59 2.93
CA VAL A 79 15.90 15.95 4.21
C VAL A 79 16.14 14.90 5.29
N MET A 80 15.86 13.64 4.97
CA MET A 80 16.03 12.53 5.91
C MET A 80 17.49 12.37 6.34
N ALA A 81 18.42 12.46 5.39
CA ALA A 81 19.85 12.30 5.66
C ALA A 81 20.40 13.42 6.57
N MET A 82 19.86 14.63 6.53
CA MET A 82 20.27 15.73 7.41
C MET A 82 19.49 15.82 8.72
N GLY A 83 18.64 14.83 9.02
CA GLY A 83 17.92 14.70 10.30
C GLY A 83 16.55 15.39 10.33
N GLY A 84 16.02 15.81 9.18
CA GLY A 84 14.63 16.24 9.06
C GLY A 84 13.68 15.06 8.86
N SER A 85 12.38 15.34 8.92
CA SER A 85 11.33 14.36 8.66
C SER A 85 10.53 14.74 7.41
N VAL A 86 10.32 13.77 6.54
CA VAL A 86 9.49 13.94 5.34
C VAL A 86 8.08 13.39 5.58
N VAL A 87 7.09 14.10 5.04
CA VAL A 87 5.68 13.73 5.11
C VAL A 87 5.11 13.65 3.69
N PRO A 88 5.19 12.48 3.02
CA PRO A 88 4.59 12.31 1.71
C PRO A 88 3.06 12.25 1.82
N ILE A 89 2.37 13.08 1.04
CA ILE A 89 0.92 13.18 1.03
C ILE A 89 0.40 12.80 -0.36
N PHE A 90 -0.66 11.99 -0.39
CA PHE A 90 -1.27 11.56 -1.64
C PHE A 90 -1.74 12.74 -2.48
N SER A 91 -1.18 12.89 -3.67
CA SER A 91 -1.50 13.98 -4.60
C SER A 91 -2.94 13.93 -5.16
N GLY A 92 -3.64 12.80 -5.03
CA GLY A 92 -5.04 12.64 -5.43
C GLY A 92 -6.07 13.13 -4.41
N TYR A 93 -5.68 13.52 -3.19
CA TYR A 93 -6.63 14.10 -2.25
C TYR A 93 -7.18 15.44 -2.75
N ASP A 94 -8.43 15.76 -2.38
CA ASP A 94 -9.02 17.07 -2.60
C ASP A 94 -8.27 18.17 -1.83
N ALA A 95 -8.62 19.44 -2.08
CA ALA A 95 -7.93 20.58 -1.49
C ALA A 95 -8.12 20.65 0.02
N GLU A 96 -9.33 20.35 0.55
CA GLU A 96 -9.62 20.43 1.97
C GLU A 96 -8.81 19.41 2.75
N LYS A 97 -8.77 18.18 2.27
CA LYS A 97 -8.00 17.09 2.90
C LYS A 97 -6.50 17.33 2.79
N ALA A 98 -6.00 17.68 1.61
CA ALA A 98 -4.58 17.96 1.41
C ALA A 98 -4.10 19.10 2.32
N ASP A 99 -4.82 20.22 2.38
CA ASP A 99 -4.50 21.36 3.25
C ASP A 99 -4.54 20.97 4.73
N THR A 100 -5.55 20.20 5.15
CA THR A 100 -5.63 19.67 6.52
C THR A 100 -4.40 18.85 6.90
N LEU A 101 -3.94 17.94 6.03
CA LEU A 101 -2.80 17.08 6.29
C LEU A 101 -1.47 17.85 6.29
N VAL A 102 -1.29 18.79 5.36
CA VAL A 102 -0.11 19.68 5.32
C VAL A 102 -0.03 20.53 6.59
N ASN A 103 -1.18 21.00 7.09
CA ASN A 103 -1.22 21.79 8.32
C ASN A 103 -1.00 20.96 9.58
N PHE A 104 -1.48 19.72 9.60
CA PHE A 104 -1.39 18.84 10.78
C PHE A 104 0.03 18.39 11.09
N CYS A 105 0.89 18.25 10.07
CA CYS A 105 2.25 17.74 10.27
C CYS A 105 3.27 18.82 10.68
N ASP A 106 2.85 20.06 10.95
CA ASP A 106 3.71 21.19 11.33
C ASP A 106 4.89 21.41 10.37
N ALA A 107 4.70 21.11 9.09
CA ALA A 107 5.74 21.35 8.10
C ALA A 107 5.98 22.85 7.92
N GLU A 108 7.24 23.25 7.99
CA GLU A 108 7.67 24.62 7.66
C GLU A 108 8.10 24.74 6.18
N TYR A 109 8.36 23.64 5.52
CA TYR A 109 8.74 23.49 4.12
C TYR A 109 7.74 22.59 3.41
N VAL A 110 7.41 22.94 2.18
CA VAL A 110 6.49 22.17 1.36
C VAL A 110 7.10 21.97 -0.02
N ALA A 111 6.92 20.78 -0.59
CA ALA A 111 7.21 20.53 -2.00
C ALA A 111 5.93 20.12 -2.73
N VAL A 112 5.74 20.64 -3.93
CA VAL A 112 4.56 20.37 -4.77
C VAL A 112 4.99 20.00 -6.18
N ALA A 113 4.24 19.09 -6.81
CA ALA A 113 4.52 18.73 -8.19
C ALA A 113 4.31 19.90 -9.15
N ASP A 114 3.17 20.57 -9.04
CA ASP A 114 2.63 21.51 -10.02
C ASP A 114 1.66 22.53 -9.40
N ASP A 115 1.05 23.37 -10.25
CA ASP A 115 0.00 24.32 -9.87
C ASP A 115 -1.22 23.65 -9.24
N ILE A 116 -1.59 22.45 -9.68
CA ILE A 116 -2.75 21.72 -9.14
C ILE A 116 -2.52 21.42 -7.66
N GLN A 117 -1.33 20.95 -7.32
CA GLN A 117 -0.98 20.63 -5.93
C GLN A 117 -0.79 21.90 -5.10
N LEU A 118 -0.18 22.94 -5.66
CA LEU A 118 0.01 24.22 -4.97
C LEU A 118 -1.31 24.88 -4.60
N ASN A 119 -2.28 24.85 -5.50
CA ASN A 119 -3.62 25.43 -5.30
C ASN A 119 -4.45 24.69 -4.21
N LYS A 120 -4.02 23.53 -3.74
CA LYS A 120 -4.64 22.84 -2.59
C LYS A 120 -4.23 23.44 -1.25
N ILE A 121 -3.20 24.27 -1.21
CA ILE A 121 -2.66 24.89 0.01
C ILE A 121 -3.34 26.23 0.22
N SER A 122 -4.13 26.37 1.28
CA SER A 122 -4.96 27.55 1.53
C SER A 122 -4.16 28.82 1.88
N VAL A 123 -3.00 28.68 2.54
CA VAL A 123 -2.14 29.79 2.98
C VAL A 123 -0.67 29.51 2.65
N PRO A 124 -0.26 29.61 1.38
CA PRO A 124 1.11 29.28 0.96
C PRO A 124 2.18 30.16 1.64
N ASP A 125 1.92 31.45 1.84
CA ASP A 125 2.90 32.41 2.40
C ASP A 125 3.29 32.14 3.86
N LYS A 126 2.63 31.19 4.56
CA LYS A 126 3.02 30.80 5.92
C LYS A 126 4.27 29.91 5.97
N PHE A 127 4.58 29.21 4.87
CA PHE A 127 5.74 28.33 4.79
C PHE A 127 7.02 29.13 4.57
N LYS A 128 8.14 28.64 5.08
CA LYS A 128 9.44 29.25 4.83
C LYS A 128 9.80 29.18 3.35
N ASN A 129 9.59 28.01 2.74
CA ASN A 129 9.79 27.78 1.33
C ASN A 129 8.77 26.78 0.78
N ILE A 130 8.39 26.99 -0.47
CA ILE A 130 7.63 26.04 -1.29
C ILE A 130 8.48 25.69 -2.51
N ILE A 131 8.94 24.44 -2.57
CA ILE A 131 9.70 23.90 -3.69
C ILE A 131 8.70 23.34 -4.71
N HIS A 132 8.80 23.77 -5.97
CA HIS A 132 7.94 23.22 -7.02
C HIS A 132 8.78 22.48 -8.07
N PHE A 133 8.26 21.34 -8.53
CA PHE A 133 8.98 20.49 -9.46
C PHE A 133 8.72 20.86 -10.93
N GLU A 134 7.55 21.36 -11.23
CA GLU A 134 7.18 21.89 -12.55
C GLU A 134 6.95 23.39 -12.44
N GLU A 135 6.99 24.11 -13.56
CA GLU A 135 6.71 25.55 -13.60
C GLU A 135 5.32 25.84 -13.04
N VAL A 136 5.24 26.80 -12.11
CA VAL A 136 3.98 27.23 -11.48
C VAL A 136 3.71 28.71 -11.72
N ASN A 137 2.43 29.06 -11.86
CA ASN A 137 1.98 30.44 -12.00
C ASN A 137 1.14 30.85 -10.79
N HIS A 138 1.79 31.14 -9.68
CA HIS A 138 1.13 31.46 -8.41
C HIS A 138 1.72 32.71 -7.76
N PRO A 139 0.91 33.57 -7.09
CA PRO A 139 1.38 34.85 -6.51
C PRO A 139 2.19 34.73 -5.22
N ALA A 140 2.33 33.55 -4.62
CA ALA A 140 3.15 33.34 -3.41
C ALA A 140 4.59 33.77 -3.64
N ARG A 141 5.24 34.31 -2.59
CA ARG A 141 6.57 34.95 -2.70
C ARG A 141 7.73 34.04 -2.32
N ASN A 142 7.44 32.90 -1.74
CA ASN A 142 8.39 31.93 -1.17
C ASN A 142 8.53 30.68 -2.06
N LEU A 143 8.27 30.82 -3.35
CA LEU A 143 8.41 29.77 -4.35
C LEU A 143 9.85 29.65 -4.84
N ILE A 144 10.32 28.43 -5.04
CA ILE A 144 11.60 28.12 -5.67
C ILE A 144 11.43 26.91 -6.59
N HIS A 145 11.88 27.01 -7.82
CA HIS A 145 11.90 25.88 -8.74
C HIS A 145 13.02 24.90 -8.36
N PHE A 146 12.76 23.61 -8.44
CA PHE A 146 13.71 22.57 -8.05
C PHE A 146 15.04 22.65 -8.82
N GLU A 147 15.00 22.94 -10.12
CA GLU A 147 16.18 23.12 -10.97
C GLU A 147 17.05 24.32 -10.54
N GLU A 148 16.46 25.37 -9.95
CA GLU A 148 17.24 26.51 -9.42
C GLU A 148 18.10 26.07 -8.22
N ILE A 149 17.58 25.14 -7.41
CA ILE A 149 18.31 24.55 -6.28
C ILE A 149 19.53 23.79 -6.81
N LEU A 150 19.35 22.93 -7.81
CA LEU A 150 20.44 22.14 -8.42
C LEU A 150 21.47 23.01 -9.15
N SER A 151 21.03 24.17 -9.67
CA SER A 151 21.93 25.10 -10.39
C SER A 151 22.80 25.95 -9.47
N SER A 152 22.56 25.98 -8.16
CA SER A 152 23.20 26.87 -7.19
C SER A 152 24.60 26.41 -6.73
N GLY A 153 25.18 25.38 -7.33
CA GLY A 153 26.24 24.53 -6.88
C GLY A 153 27.61 25.08 -6.46
N SER A 154 28.19 24.45 -5.48
CA SER A 154 29.58 24.53 -5.04
C SER A 154 30.10 23.12 -4.67
N ASP A 155 31.29 22.98 -4.14
CA ASP A 155 31.88 21.69 -3.76
C ASP A 155 31.15 21.09 -2.55
N HIS A 156 30.40 20.00 -2.74
CA HIS A 156 29.44 19.48 -1.78
C HIS A 156 29.91 18.21 -1.08
N LYS A 157 29.56 18.12 0.19
CA LYS A 157 29.74 16.92 0.99
C LYS A 157 28.39 16.56 1.63
N LEU A 158 27.98 15.30 1.43
CA LEU A 158 26.77 14.77 2.04
C LEU A 158 26.79 14.95 3.57
N LEU A 159 25.76 15.63 4.11
CA LEU A 159 25.58 15.87 5.53
C LEU A 159 24.86 14.70 6.21
N GLY A 160 25.03 14.54 7.52
CA GLY A 160 24.14 13.72 8.36
C GLY A 160 24.65 12.34 8.75
N SER A 161 25.92 11.98 8.43
CA SER A 161 26.47 10.66 8.81
C SER A 161 26.45 10.36 10.32
N HIS A 162 26.35 11.39 11.17
CA HIS A 162 26.33 11.34 12.63
C HIS A 162 24.91 11.28 13.23
N MET A 163 23.86 11.27 12.40
CA MET A 163 22.47 11.24 12.88
C MET A 163 22.18 9.96 13.67
N ASP A 164 21.39 10.13 14.75
CA ASP A 164 20.93 9.00 15.56
C ASP A 164 19.99 8.11 14.75
N LYS A 165 20.20 6.81 14.82
CA LYS A 165 19.31 5.84 14.19
C LYS A 165 17.86 5.90 14.68
N GLN A 166 17.63 6.44 15.89
CA GLN A 166 16.32 6.65 16.48
C GLN A 166 15.68 7.99 16.08
N ALA A 167 16.39 8.83 15.33
CA ALA A 167 15.79 10.06 14.80
C ALA A 167 14.63 9.70 13.84
N VAL A 168 13.48 10.35 14.02
CA VAL A 168 12.35 10.24 13.09
C VAL A 168 12.76 10.89 11.79
N CYS A 169 12.61 10.20 10.68
CA CYS A 169 12.98 10.69 9.35
C CYS A 169 11.84 10.62 8.33
N LEU A 170 10.84 9.80 8.59
CA LEU A 170 9.68 9.65 7.73
C LEU A 170 8.41 9.62 8.56
N MET A 171 7.40 10.37 8.14
CA MET A 171 6.08 10.31 8.77
C MET A 171 5.03 10.01 7.71
N MET A 172 4.21 8.98 7.94
CA MET A 172 3.22 8.53 6.97
C MET A 172 1.82 8.51 7.55
N TYR A 173 0.87 9.08 6.79
CA TYR A 173 -0.54 8.99 7.13
C TYR A 173 -1.07 7.58 6.92
N THR A 174 -1.87 7.10 7.88
CA THR A 174 -2.65 5.88 7.71
C THR A 174 -4.09 6.22 7.33
N SER A 175 -4.74 5.30 6.63
CA SER A 175 -6.16 5.40 6.23
C SER A 175 -7.15 5.24 7.41
N GLY A 176 -6.74 5.66 8.61
CA GLY A 176 -7.56 5.54 9.82
C GLY A 176 -8.85 6.36 9.73
N THR A 177 -9.95 5.73 10.06
CA THR A 177 -11.34 6.19 9.92
C THR A 177 -11.81 7.14 11.03
N MET A 178 -10.93 7.72 11.82
CA MET A 178 -11.27 8.58 12.94
C MET A 178 -11.15 10.06 12.58
N SER A 179 -11.89 10.91 13.25
CA SER A 179 -11.94 12.37 13.07
C SER A 179 -10.61 13.13 13.19
N LYS A 180 -9.51 12.44 13.53
CA LYS A 180 -8.15 13.00 13.56
C LYS A 180 -7.20 12.14 12.73
N PRO A 181 -6.37 12.74 11.86
CA PRO A 181 -5.35 12.02 11.11
C PRO A 181 -4.41 11.25 12.04
N LYS A 182 -4.04 10.02 11.67
CA LYS A 182 -2.97 9.28 12.33
C LYS A 182 -1.72 9.38 11.48
N LEU A 183 -0.71 10.09 11.99
CA LEU A 183 0.57 10.28 11.34
C LEU A 183 1.62 9.45 12.07
N VAL A 184 2.05 8.36 11.44
CA VAL A 184 2.99 7.36 11.98
C VAL A 184 4.41 7.90 11.89
N GLN A 185 5.15 7.91 13.00
CA GLN A 185 6.54 8.35 13.07
C GLN A 185 7.50 7.17 12.92
N LEU A 186 8.33 7.21 11.87
CA LEU A 186 9.30 6.18 11.52
C LEU A 186 10.72 6.71 11.58
N THR A 187 11.60 5.93 12.23
CA THR A 187 13.01 6.26 12.41
C THR A 187 13.88 5.67 11.31
N HIS A 188 15.14 6.10 11.24
CA HIS A 188 16.14 5.46 10.39
C HIS A 188 16.26 3.96 10.69
N GLU A 189 16.24 3.56 11.98
CA GLU A 189 16.32 2.15 12.37
C GLU A 189 15.11 1.37 11.86
N ASN A 190 13.90 1.95 11.93
CA ASN A 190 12.71 1.28 11.40
C ASN A 190 12.87 0.93 9.92
N ILE A 191 13.27 1.89 9.08
CA ILE A 191 13.45 1.69 7.64
C ILE A 191 14.58 0.69 7.37
N LEU A 192 15.75 0.90 7.97
CA LEU A 192 16.94 0.10 7.70
C LEU A 192 16.83 -1.34 8.23
N SER A 193 16.07 -1.57 9.31
CA SER A 193 15.82 -2.92 9.83
C SER A 193 15.07 -3.79 8.81
N GLN A 194 14.11 -3.19 8.07
CA GLN A 194 13.43 -3.86 6.98
C GLN A 194 14.43 -4.30 5.89
N GLN A 195 15.33 -3.38 5.52
CA GLN A 195 16.30 -3.64 4.45
C GLN A 195 17.34 -4.68 4.86
N ALA A 196 17.73 -4.70 6.12
CA ALA A 196 18.57 -5.77 6.66
C ALA A 196 17.89 -7.14 6.57
N ALA A 197 16.59 -7.21 6.91
CA ALA A 197 15.79 -8.42 6.77
C ALA A 197 15.65 -8.88 5.32
N MET A 198 15.35 -7.94 4.38
CA MET A 198 15.21 -8.26 2.95
C MET A 198 16.52 -8.77 2.35
N LYS A 199 17.63 -8.16 2.74
CA LYS A 199 18.95 -8.64 2.32
C LYS A 199 19.22 -10.06 2.78
N ALA A 200 18.85 -10.39 4.01
CA ALA A 200 19.02 -11.74 4.56
C ALA A 200 18.10 -12.77 3.87
N LEU A 201 16.86 -12.39 3.53
CA LEU A 201 15.87 -13.29 2.94
C LEU A 201 16.08 -13.51 1.44
N TRP A 202 16.38 -12.45 0.68
CA TRP A 202 16.32 -12.48 -0.78
C TRP A 202 17.67 -12.25 -1.48
N ASN A 203 18.72 -11.94 -0.71
CA ASN A 203 20.04 -11.63 -1.27
C ASN A 203 19.94 -10.63 -2.44
N LEU A 204 19.26 -9.49 -2.18
CA LEU A 204 19.16 -8.40 -3.15
C LEU A 204 20.55 -7.87 -3.51
N LYS A 205 20.75 -7.53 -4.79
CA LYS A 205 22.03 -7.17 -5.37
C LYS A 205 21.94 -5.87 -6.16
N SER A 206 23.06 -5.21 -6.37
CA SER A 206 23.16 -4.03 -7.25
C SER A 206 22.86 -4.31 -8.73
N THR A 207 22.82 -5.60 -9.12
CA THR A 207 22.39 -6.01 -10.45
C THR A 207 20.89 -6.24 -10.57
N ASP A 208 20.15 -6.15 -9.48
CA ASP A 208 18.69 -6.25 -9.53
C ASP A 208 18.07 -5.00 -10.15
N ARG A 209 16.93 -5.20 -10.80
CA ARG A 209 16.14 -4.15 -11.46
C ARG A 209 14.72 -4.21 -10.94
N PHE A 210 14.25 -3.07 -10.46
CA PHE A 210 12.87 -2.90 -9.99
C PHE A 210 12.07 -2.09 -11.01
N LEU A 211 10.86 -2.52 -11.32
CA LEU A 211 9.87 -1.70 -12.02
C LEU A 211 8.84 -1.22 -10.97
N SER A 212 8.93 0.05 -10.59
CA SER A 212 8.20 0.64 -9.48
C SER A 212 7.02 1.46 -9.98
N TYR A 213 5.82 1.11 -9.52
CA TYR A 213 4.59 1.88 -9.72
C TYR A 213 3.85 2.14 -8.41
N LEU A 214 4.22 1.40 -7.35
CA LEU A 214 3.58 1.51 -6.04
C LEU A 214 3.73 2.94 -5.50
N PRO A 215 2.66 3.53 -4.93
CA PRO A 215 2.71 4.92 -4.49
C PRO A 215 3.65 5.10 -3.29
N TRP A 216 4.55 6.10 -3.37
CA TRP A 216 5.56 6.32 -2.32
C TRP A 216 5.02 7.02 -1.07
N HIS A 217 3.82 7.59 -1.12
CA HIS A 217 3.11 8.05 0.09
C HIS A 217 2.52 6.90 0.92
N HIS A 218 2.57 5.66 0.42
CA HIS A 218 2.14 4.45 1.11
C HIS A 218 3.35 3.58 1.47
N SER A 219 3.36 2.99 2.66
CA SER A 219 4.52 2.27 3.22
C SER A 219 5.02 1.09 2.36
N PHE A 220 4.16 0.43 1.59
CA PHE A 220 4.56 -0.66 0.70
C PHE A 220 5.47 -0.16 -0.44
N GLY A 221 5.08 0.88 -1.17
CA GLY A 221 5.93 1.50 -2.20
C GLY A 221 7.03 2.38 -1.60
N GLY A 222 6.65 3.27 -0.67
CA GLY A 222 7.53 4.31 -0.15
C GLY A 222 8.60 3.83 0.83
N ILE A 223 8.42 2.66 1.46
CA ILE A 223 9.42 2.09 2.36
C ILE A 223 9.94 0.76 1.81
N TYR A 224 9.05 -0.19 1.57
CA TYR A 224 9.44 -1.56 1.34
C TYR A 224 10.10 -1.75 -0.04
N GLU A 225 9.42 -1.38 -1.13
CA GLU A 225 9.95 -1.48 -2.48
C GLU A 225 11.11 -0.50 -2.72
N LYS A 226 10.87 0.79 -2.52
CA LYS A 226 11.82 1.87 -2.83
C LYS A 226 13.16 1.67 -2.13
N TYR A 227 13.15 1.48 -0.81
CA TYR A 227 14.39 1.29 -0.07
C TYR A 227 15.02 -0.09 -0.28
N SER A 228 14.25 -1.12 -0.69
CA SER A 228 14.85 -2.39 -1.10
C SER A 228 15.77 -2.22 -2.32
N ALA A 229 15.36 -1.42 -3.30
CA ALA A 229 16.19 -1.08 -4.44
C ALA A 229 17.39 -0.24 -4.01
N ILE A 230 17.17 0.90 -3.36
CA ILE A 230 18.22 1.86 -3.01
C ILE A 230 19.25 1.24 -2.06
N CYS A 231 18.85 0.57 -0.98
CA CYS A 231 19.80 0.00 -0.01
C CYS A 231 20.61 -1.17 -0.57
N SER A 232 20.11 -1.88 -1.58
CA SER A 232 20.87 -2.94 -2.26
C SER A 232 21.78 -2.43 -3.38
N GLY A 233 21.69 -1.14 -3.73
CA GLY A 233 22.40 -0.54 -4.86
C GLY A 233 21.79 -0.88 -6.22
N ALA A 234 20.57 -1.44 -6.23
CA ALA A 234 19.82 -1.80 -7.43
C ALA A 234 19.18 -0.58 -8.08
N VAL A 235 18.83 -0.69 -9.37
CA VAL A 235 18.12 0.38 -10.07
C VAL A 235 16.62 0.33 -9.81
N LEU A 236 16.04 1.47 -9.43
CA LEU A 236 14.61 1.69 -9.30
C LEU A 236 14.10 2.38 -10.57
N SER A 237 13.35 1.65 -11.40
CA SER A 237 12.80 2.16 -12.67
C SER A 237 11.34 2.54 -12.47
N LEU A 238 10.99 3.80 -12.73
CA LEU A 238 9.61 4.26 -12.55
C LEU A 238 8.71 3.79 -13.70
N ASP A 239 7.59 3.15 -13.39
CA ASP A 239 6.50 2.94 -14.33
C ASP A 239 5.67 4.22 -14.46
N ASN A 240 5.75 4.87 -15.61
CA ASN A 240 5.06 6.14 -15.88
C ASN A 240 3.54 6.02 -16.03
N SER A 241 2.98 4.81 -16.01
CA SER A 241 1.53 4.60 -15.92
C SER A 241 1.03 4.63 -14.47
N PHE A 242 1.94 4.55 -13.48
CA PHE A 242 1.60 4.42 -12.06
C PHE A 242 0.62 3.27 -11.77
N GLY A 243 0.74 2.17 -12.54
CA GLY A 243 -0.15 1.01 -12.42
C GLY A 243 -1.56 1.21 -12.97
N LYS A 244 -1.85 2.34 -13.61
CA LYS A 244 -3.20 2.64 -14.17
C LYS A 244 -3.41 2.05 -15.57
N ASN A 245 -2.35 1.77 -16.29
CA ASN A 245 -2.37 1.21 -17.65
C ASN A 245 -1.42 0.01 -17.73
N VAL A 246 -2.01 -1.20 -17.76
CA VAL A 246 -1.23 -2.45 -17.75
C VAL A 246 -0.48 -2.67 -19.06
N ASP A 247 -1.01 -2.22 -20.20
CA ASP A 247 -0.30 -2.31 -21.50
C ASP A 247 0.96 -1.45 -21.49
N GLN A 248 0.88 -0.23 -20.93
CA GLN A 248 2.07 0.61 -20.74
C GLN A 248 3.06 -0.04 -19.78
N MET A 249 2.58 -0.64 -18.69
CA MET A 249 3.44 -1.37 -17.74
C MET A 249 4.16 -2.53 -18.42
N ILE A 250 3.50 -3.29 -19.30
CA ILE A 250 4.12 -4.36 -20.09
C ILE A 250 5.20 -3.81 -21.03
N SER A 251 4.93 -2.67 -21.69
CA SER A 251 5.93 -1.99 -22.51
C SER A 251 7.15 -1.56 -21.68
N ASN A 252 6.92 -1.05 -20.46
CA ASN A 252 7.98 -0.71 -19.52
C ASN A 252 8.72 -1.94 -19.00
N TRP A 253 7.99 -3.04 -18.77
CA TRP A 253 8.58 -4.33 -18.38
C TRP A 253 9.58 -4.85 -19.42
N ASP A 254 9.24 -4.77 -20.71
CA ASP A 254 10.15 -5.18 -21.78
C ASP A 254 11.45 -4.38 -21.81
N LYS A 255 11.37 -3.06 -21.55
CA LYS A 255 12.54 -2.17 -21.50
C LYS A 255 13.39 -2.41 -20.25
N VAL A 256 12.78 -2.59 -19.08
CA VAL A 256 13.47 -2.72 -17.79
C VAL A 256 13.93 -4.16 -17.54
N LYS A 257 13.14 -5.15 -17.93
CA LYS A 257 13.31 -6.57 -17.60
C LYS A 257 13.56 -6.75 -16.10
N PRO A 258 12.56 -6.45 -15.24
CA PRO A 258 12.76 -6.45 -13.80
C PRO A 258 13.14 -7.83 -13.28
N THR A 259 14.17 -7.90 -12.45
CA THR A 259 14.60 -9.16 -11.82
C THR A 259 13.80 -9.49 -10.58
N VAL A 260 13.17 -8.49 -9.99
CA VAL A 260 12.24 -8.59 -8.87
C VAL A 260 11.07 -7.64 -9.11
N PHE A 261 9.85 -8.07 -8.74
CA PHE A 261 8.67 -7.24 -8.94
C PHE A 261 7.78 -7.25 -7.71
N PHE A 262 7.50 -6.06 -7.18
CA PHE A 262 6.65 -5.83 -6.01
C PHE A 262 5.32 -5.28 -6.47
N SER A 263 4.23 -5.95 -6.09
CA SER A 263 2.92 -5.56 -6.62
C SER A 263 1.77 -5.97 -5.70
N VAL A 264 0.62 -5.40 -5.95
CA VAL A 264 -0.64 -5.80 -5.32
C VAL A 264 -1.35 -6.87 -6.18
N PRO A 265 -2.22 -7.70 -5.60
CA PRO A 265 -2.89 -8.81 -6.31
C PRO A 265 -3.62 -8.39 -7.59
N ARG A 266 -4.23 -7.20 -7.61
CA ARG A 266 -4.95 -6.67 -8.78
C ARG A 266 -4.08 -6.57 -10.03
N ILE A 267 -2.84 -6.11 -9.89
CA ILE A 267 -1.91 -6.00 -11.03
C ILE A 267 -1.47 -7.38 -11.50
N TYR A 268 -1.17 -8.31 -10.57
CA TYR A 268 -0.89 -9.70 -10.95
C TYR A 268 -2.04 -10.33 -11.71
N GLN A 269 -3.28 -10.09 -11.29
CA GLN A 269 -4.48 -10.58 -12.00
C GLN A 269 -4.58 -9.99 -13.41
N ALA A 270 -4.35 -8.68 -13.57
CA ALA A 270 -4.37 -8.05 -14.88
C ALA A 270 -3.26 -8.60 -15.80
N LEU A 271 -2.03 -8.75 -15.28
CA LEU A 271 -0.92 -9.34 -16.03
C LEU A 271 -1.23 -10.79 -16.46
N THR A 272 -1.75 -11.62 -15.55
CA THR A 272 -2.08 -13.03 -15.88
C THR A 272 -3.22 -13.15 -16.87
N THR A 273 -4.19 -12.23 -16.82
CA THR A 273 -5.27 -12.18 -17.84
C THR A 273 -4.71 -11.89 -19.23
N LEU A 274 -3.81 -10.91 -19.37
CA LEU A 274 -3.18 -10.56 -20.64
C LEU A 274 -2.24 -11.68 -21.15
N MET A 275 -1.51 -12.33 -20.24
CA MET A 275 -0.69 -13.51 -20.60
C MET A 275 -1.55 -14.64 -21.18
N GLY A 276 -2.73 -14.89 -20.62
CA GLY A 276 -3.66 -15.89 -21.14
C GLY A 276 -4.20 -15.58 -22.54
N GLN A 277 -4.25 -14.29 -22.92
CA GLN A 277 -4.70 -13.84 -24.23
C GLN A 277 -3.57 -13.77 -25.27
N ASN A 278 -2.33 -13.56 -24.84
CA ASN A 278 -1.17 -13.40 -25.72
C ASN A 278 0.09 -14.08 -25.18
N PRO A 279 0.53 -15.21 -25.79
CA PRO A 279 1.73 -15.93 -25.37
C PRO A 279 3.03 -15.11 -25.47
N GLU A 280 3.08 -14.04 -26.28
CA GLU A 280 4.26 -13.18 -26.36
C GLU A 280 4.43 -12.39 -25.06
N ILE A 281 3.32 -11.94 -24.45
CA ILE A 281 3.32 -11.27 -23.14
C ILE A 281 3.81 -12.23 -22.06
N GLU A 282 3.38 -13.49 -22.09
CA GLU A 282 3.84 -14.51 -21.15
C GLU A 282 5.36 -14.68 -21.20
N ASN A 283 5.94 -14.80 -22.41
CA ASN A 283 7.39 -14.92 -22.60
C ASN A 283 8.15 -13.65 -22.17
N LEU A 284 7.54 -12.49 -22.34
CA LEU A 284 8.12 -11.22 -21.95
C LEU A 284 8.16 -11.09 -20.41
N ILE A 285 7.08 -11.45 -19.73
CA ILE A 285 6.99 -11.39 -18.26
C ILE A 285 7.94 -12.42 -17.63
N PHE A 286 7.93 -13.67 -18.11
CA PHE A 286 8.76 -14.75 -17.57
C PHE A 286 10.13 -14.86 -18.26
N HIS A 287 10.83 -13.74 -18.42
CA HIS A 287 12.21 -13.76 -18.93
C HIS A 287 13.19 -14.40 -17.92
N ASP A 288 14.30 -14.93 -18.38
CA ASP A 288 15.23 -15.76 -17.61
C ASP A 288 15.84 -15.09 -16.37
N GLU A 289 15.80 -13.76 -16.29
CA GLU A 289 16.39 -13.01 -15.18
C GLU A 289 15.37 -12.68 -14.07
N LEU A 290 14.08 -12.94 -14.24
CA LEU A 290 13.07 -12.75 -13.19
C LEU A 290 13.30 -13.75 -12.05
N ARG A 291 13.68 -13.25 -10.88
CA ARG A 291 14.10 -14.06 -9.74
C ARG A 291 12.94 -14.44 -8.82
N PHE A 292 12.06 -13.51 -8.56
CA PHE A 292 10.87 -13.70 -7.73
C PHE A 292 9.91 -12.52 -7.87
N VAL A 293 8.68 -12.73 -7.39
CA VAL A 293 7.69 -11.68 -7.23
C VAL A 293 7.23 -11.61 -5.77
N PHE A 294 6.86 -10.41 -5.32
CA PHE A 294 6.39 -10.16 -3.98
C PHE A 294 5.02 -9.47 -4.01
N THR A 295 4.10 -9.93 -3.18
CA THR A 295 2.78 -9.32 -3.01
C THR A 295 2.47 -9.05 -1.54
N ALA A 296 1.69 -8.03 -1.30
CA ALA A 296 1.18 -7.67 0.02
C ALA A 296 -0.13 -6.89 -0.13
N ALA A 297 -0.65 -6.41 1.00
CA ALA A 297 -1.86 -5.61 1.08
C ALA A 297 -3.17 -6.40 1.00
N ALA A 298 -3.27 -7.46 0.21
CA ALA A 298 -4.39 -8.39 0.14
C ALA A 298 -3.88 -9.79 -0.21
N SER A 299 -4.69 -10.82 0.03
CA SER A 299 -4.33 -12.20 -0.35
C SER A 299 -4.29 -12.35 -1.88
N LEU A 300 -3.24 -12.96 -2.41
CA LEU A 300 -3.15 -13.29 -3.82
C LEU A 300 -4.01 -14.55 -4.11
N PRO A 301 -4.90 -14.54 -5.11
CA PRO A 301 -5.63 -15.74 -5.51
C PRO A 301 -4.69 -16.89 -5.89
N GLN A 302 -5.04 -18.12 -5.49
CA GLN A 302 -4.19 -19.31 -5.68
C GLN A 302 -3.83 -19.55 -7.15
N HIS A 303 -4.82 -19.42 -8.06
CA HIS A 303 -4.60 -19.65 -9.50
C HIS A 303 -3.53 -18.70 -10.09
N ILE A 304 -3.41 -17.47 -9.56
CA ILE A 304 -2.38 -16.52 -9.99
C ILE A 304 -1.00 -16.99 -9.51
N SER A 305 -0.88 -17.36 -8.24
CA SER A 305 0.34 -17.94 -7.69
C SER A 305 0.81 -19.17 -8.49
N ASP A 306 -0.13 -20.08 -8.82
CA ASP A 306 0.13 -21.30 -9.58
C ASP A 306 0.76 -21.01 -10.97
N ILE A 307 0.39 -19.90 -11.62
CA ILE A 307 0.98 -19.50 -12.91
C ILE A 307 2.47 -19.20 -12.75
N PHE A 308 2.86 -18.41 -11.75
CA PHE A 308 4.24 -18.09 -11.46
C PHE A 308 5.03 -19.32 -10.99
N GLU A 309 4.46 -20.13 -10.12
CA GLU A 309 5.08 -21.35 -9.59
C GLU A 309 5.34 -22.40 -10.69
N LYS A 310 4.43 -22.56 -11.65
CA LYS A 310 4.64 -23.42 -12.84
C LYS A 310 5.83 -22.99 -13.70
N LYS A 311 6.18 -21.72 -13.65
CA LYS A 311 7.36 -21.15 -14.31
C LYS A 311 8.60 -21.14 -13.40
N ASN A 312 8.53 -21.74 -12.22
CA ASN A 312 9.57 -21.74 -11.18
C ASN A 312 9.94 -20.33 -10.69
N ILE A 313 9.01 -19.38 -10.73
CA ILE A 313 9.17 -18.05 -10.16
C ILE A 313 8.55 -18.05 -8.76
N PRO A 314 9.36 -17.92 -7.68
CA PRO A 314 8.86 -17.86 -6.32
C PRO A 314 7.92 -16.66 -6.11
N VAL A 315 6.78 -16.92 -5.46
CA VAL A 315 5.83 -15.88 -5.05
C VAL A 315 5.91 -15.71 -3.54
N TYR A 316 6.36 -14.55 -3.10
CA TYR A 316 6.35 -14.20 -1.68
C TYR A 316 5.13 -13.36 -1.35
N GLU A 317 4.50 -13.66 -0.24
CA GLU A 317 3.46 -12.82 0.37
C GLU A 317 3.93 -12.28 1.70
N GLY A 318 3.63 -11.01 1.99
CA GLY A 318 3.98 -10.36 3.24
C GLY A 318 2.78 -9.74 3.93
N TRP A 319 2.87 -9.66 5.26
CA TRP A 319 1.92 -8.94 6.09
C TRP A 319 2.62 -7.95 7.00
N GLY A 320 1.93 -6.84 7.25
CA GLY A 320 2.30 -5.82 8.19
C GLY A 320 1.49 -4.53 7.99
N LEU A 321 1.89 -3.48 8.67
CA LEU A 321 1.19 -2.21 8.81
C LEU A 321 2.16 -1.06 8.59
N THR A 322 1.68 0.13 8.31
CA THR A 322 2.53 1.34 8.28
C THR A 322 3.30 1.49 9.58
N GLU A 323 2.66 1.19 10.71
CA GLU A 323 3.21 1.19 12.06
C GLU A 323 4.34 0.16 12.26
N THR A 324 4.55 -0.74 11.31
CA THR A 324 5.61 -1.78 11.36
C THR A 324 6.59 -1.70 10.19
N SER A 325 6.62 -0.63 9.42
CA SER A 325 7.62 -0.17 8.43
C SER A 325 7.83 -0.97 7.13
N PRO A 326 6.92 -1.62 6.48
CA PRO A 326 5.63 -2.12 6.92
C PRO A 326 5.62 -3.60 7.29
N CYS A 327 6.66 -4.40 6.92
CA CYS A 327 6.57 -5.86 6.89
C CYS A 327 6.93 -6.52 8.23
N CYS A 328 6.10 -7.46 8.67
CA CYS A 328 6.34 -8.28 9.85
C CYS A 328 6.62 -9.74 9.50
N THR A 329 5.94 -10.27 8.50
CA THR A 329 6.07 -11.67 8.08
C THR A 329 6.18 -11.81 6.58
N VAL A 330 6.82 -12.89 6.14
CA VAL A 330 6.94 -13.27 4.73
C VAL A 330 6.75 -14.77 4.60
N THR A 331 5.98 -15.20 3.59
CA THR A 331 5.80 -16.62 3.27
C THR A 331 7.10 -17.27 2.80
N ASN A 332 7.19 -18.58 2.97
CA ASN A 332 8.26 -19.38 2.40
C ASN A 332 7.71 -20.12 1.16
N PRO A 333 8.14 -19.76 -0.06
CA PRO A 333 7.63 -20.38 -1.30
C PRO A 333 8.04 -21.84 -1.48
N SER A 334 8.92 -22.38 -0.61
CA SER A 334 9.24 -23.80 -0.59
C SER A 334 8.21 -24.65 0.17
N LEU A 335 7.24 -24.03 0.84
CA LEU A 335 6.14 -24.69 1.53
C LEU A 335 4.85 -24.57 0.68
N PRO A 336 3.94 -25.57 0.77
CA PRO A 336 2.63 -25.43 0.14
C PRO A 336 1.94 -24.16 0.62
N ARG A 337 1.39 -23.41 -0.33
CA ARG A 337 0.64 -22.19 -0.03
C ARG A 337 -0.73 -22.55 0.56
N GLU A 338 -1.07 -21.92 1.67
CA GLU A 338 -2.36 -22.07 2.35
C GLU A 338 -3.06 -20.71 2.42
N PRO A 339 -4.35 -20.62 2.10
CA PRO A 339 -5.09 -19.35 2.16
C PRO A 339 -5.03 -18.72 3.55
N GLY A 340 -4.71 -17.41 3.58
CA GLY A 340 -4.60 -16.64 4.83
C GLY A 340 -3.26 -16.76 5.55
N ILE A 341 -2.40 -17.73 5.20
CA ILE A 341 -1.03 -17.79 5.74
C ILE A 341 -0.20 -16.68 5.11
N VAL A 342 0.40 -15.85 5.94
CA VAL A 342 1.27 -14.74 5.56
C VAL A 342 2.72 -14.94 6.01
N GLY A 343 3.04 -16.17 6.39
CA GLY A 343 4.40 -16.63 6.64
C GLY A 343 4.92 -16.41 8.07
N LYS A 344 6.24 -16.45 8.18
CA LYS A 344 6.96 -16.35 9.45
C LYS A 344 7.53 -14.95 9.67
N PRO A 345 7.82 -14.57 10.93
CA PRO A 345 8.48 -13.31 11.23
C PRO A 345 9.75 -13.13 10.42
N ILE A 346 9.93 -11.93 9.86
CA ILE A 346 11.19 -11.56 9.22
C ILE A 346 12.31 -11.41 10.26
N PRO A 347 13.59 -11.52 9.87
CA PRO A 347 14.70 -11.35 10.80
C PRO A 347 14.60 -10.06 11.62
N GLY A 348 14.75 -10.19 12.95
CA GLY A 348 14.66 -9.09 13.90
C GLY A 348 13.25 -8.80 14.43
N VAL A 349 12.21 -9.42 13.90
CA VAL A 349 10.82 -9.25 14.34
C VAL A 349 10.36 -10.44 15.17
N SER A 350 9.65 -10.16 16.25
CA SER A 350 9.01 -11.16 17.11
C SER A 350 7.50 -11.00 17.07
N LEU A 351 6.77 -12.12 17.05
CA LEU A 351 5.31 -12.17 17.09
C LEU A 351 4.84 -13.03 18.27
N LYS A 352 3.72 -12.66 18.86
CA LYS A 352 2.93 -13.51 19.76
C LYS A 352 1.45 -13.14 19.63
N LEU A 353 0.57 -13.97 20.18
CA LEU A 353 -0.86 -13.67 20.31
C LEU A 353 -1.18 -13.19 21.73
N SER A 354 -2.16 -12.31 21.84
CA SER A 354 -2.80 -11.97 23.12
C SER A 354 -3.76 -13.10 23.57
N GLU A 355 -4.42 -12.90 24.70
CA GLU A 355 -5.47 -13.83 25.17
C GLU A 355 -6.71 -13.83 24.27
N GLU A 356 -6.91 -12.75 23.50
CA GLU A 356 -8.01 -12.59 22.53
C GLU A 356 -7.57 -12.84 21.07
N ASP A 357 -6.44 -13.53 20.85
CA ASP A 357 -5.83 -13.86 19.56
C ASP A 357 -5.40 -12.63 18.74
N GLU A 358 -5.25 -11.45 19.39
CA GLU A 358 -4.65 -10.29 18.74
C GLU A 358 -3.17 -10.53 18.47
N ILE A 359 -2.74 -10.20 17.25
CA ILE A 359 -1.33 -10.29 16.85
C ILE A 359 -0.56 -9.13 17.47
N LEU A 360 0.43 -9.48 18.29
CA LEU A 360 1.35 -8.54 18.93
C LEU A 360 2.72 -8.62 18.25
N VAL A 361 3.29 -7.46 17.93
CA VAL A 361 4.57 -7.32 17.23
C VAL A 361 5.60 -6.63 18.13
N LYS A 362 6.85 -7.10 18.10
CA LYS A 362 7.98 -6.42 18.72
C LYS A 362 9.21 -6.54 17.83
N GLY A 363 9.89 -5.43 17.58
CA GLY A 363 11.10 -5.41 16.76
C GLY A 363 11.55 -4.00 16.41
N PRO A 364 12.72 -3.86 15.78
CA PRO A 364 13.25 -2.57 15.35
C PRO A 364 12.44 -1.93 14.21
N ASN A 365 11.49 -2.66 13.64
CA ASN A 365 10.56 -2.20 12.60
C ASN A 365 9.34 -1.46 13.16
N VAL A 366 9.10 -1.49 14.46
CA VAL A 366 7.91 -0.89 15.09
C VAL A 366 8.11 0.62 15.25
N MET A 367 7.12 1.42 14.86
CA MET A 367 7.10 2.89 14.92
C MET A 367 7.44 3.46 16.29
N SER A 368 7.86 4.71 16.34
CA SER A 368 8.05 5.45 17.61
C SER A 368 6.71 5.87 18.23
N GLY A 369 5.66 6.02 17.45
CA GLY A 369 4.33 6.43 17.88
C GLY A 369 3.59 7.26 16.82
N TYR A 370 2.44 7.82 17.20
CA TYR A 370 1.65 8.72 16.37
C TYR A 370 1.98 10.18 16.71
N TYR A 371 2.30 10.95 15.69
CA TYR A 371 2.59 12.38 15.83
C TYR A 371 1.38 13.13 16.42
N HIS A 372 1.62 13.97 17.42
CA HIS A 372 0.59 14.72 18.17
C HIS A 372 -0.56 13.88 18.75
N ASN A 373 -0.35 12.57 18.96
CA ASN A 373 -1.40 11.69 19.47
C ASN A 373 -0.85 10.67 20.48
N MET A 374 -0.44 11.18 21.65
CA MET A 374 0.09 10.35 22.75
C MET A 374 -0.94 9.32 23.22
N GLU A 375 -2.21 9.72 23.33
CA GLU A 375 -3.29 8.83 23.76
C GLU A 375 -3.45 7.62 22.82
N ALA A 376 -3.44 7.85 21.51
CA ALA A 376 -3.50 6.76 20.54
C ALA A 376 -2.22 5.90 20.58
N THR A 377 -1.07 6.50 20.84
CA THR A 377 0.19 5.78 20.99
C THR A 377 0.16 4.86 22.20
N GLU A 378 -0.23 5.37 23.37
CA GLU A 378 -0.31 4.58 24.60
C GLU A 378 -1.31 3.41 24.50
N LYS A 379 -2.39 3.57 23.72
CA LYS A 379 -3.39 2.50 23.50
C LYS A 379 -2.87 1.32 22.71
N VAL A 380 -1.87 1.52 21.86
CA VAL A 380 -1.35 0.46 20.98
C VAL A 380 -0.04 -0.15 21.45
N PHE A 381 0.52 0.32 22.58
CA PHE A 381 1.71 -0.27 23.17
C PHE A 381 1.43 -0.87 24.56
N LEU A 382 1.82 -2.12 24.73
CA LEU A 382 1.83 -2.74 26.04
C LEU A 382 3.05 -2.27 26.87
N LYS A 383 2.97 -2.35 28.19
CA LYS A 383 4.04 -1.91 29.11
C LYS A 383 5.40 -2.56 28.86
N ASP A 384 5.42 -3.76 28.30
CA ASP A 384 6.62 -4.53 27.94
C ASP A 384 7.11 -4.28 26.51
N GLY A 385 6.53 -3.26 25.82
CA GLY A 385 6.95 -2.77 24.51
C GLY A 385 6.42 -3.57 23.32
N TRP A 386 5.40 -4.41 23.50
CA TRP A 386 4.69 -5.03 22.40
C TRP A 386 3.68 -4.06 21.77
N PHE A 387 3.66 -4.03 20.45
CA PHE A 387 2.71 -3.27 19.66
C PHE A 387 1.48 -4.12 19.35
N CYS A 388 0.30 -3.58 19.65
CA CYS A 388 -1.01 -4.15 19.38
C CYS A 388 -1.42 -3.78 17.97
N THR A 389 -1.52 -4.76 17.06
CA THR A 389 -1.75 -4.50 15.63
C THR A 389 -3.21 -4.22 15.29
N GLY A 390 -4.12 -4.65 16.13
CA GLY A 390 -5.56 -4.69 15.84
C GLY A 390 -5.95 -5.79 14.85
N ASP A 391 -5.00 -6.62 14.41
CA ASP A 391 -5.25 -7.80 13.59
C ASP A 391 -5.34 -9.04 14.48
N VAL A 392 -6.24 -9.96 14.13
CA VAL A 392 -6.45 -11.25 14.80
C VAL A 392 -5.91 -12.36 13.91
N GLY A 393 -5.25 -13.34 14.51
CA GLY A 393 -4.66 -14.43 13.76
C GLY A 393 -4.41 -15.71 14.59
N GLU A 394 -3.86 -16.69 13.91
CA GLU A 394 -3.38 -17.96 14.47
C GLU A 394 -1.92 -18.15 14.08
N ILE A 395 -1.12 -18.73 14.98
CA ILE A 395 0.28 -19.09 14.67
C ILE A 395 0.37 -20.61 14.65
N ASN A 396 0.83 -21.16 13.54
CA ASN A 396 1.04 -22.59 13.34
C ASN A 396 2.46 -22.88 12.79
N ASP A 397 2.76 -24.12 12.45
CA ASP A 397 4.08 -24.55 11.96
C ASP A 397 4.45 -23.90 10.60
N THR A 398 3.47 -23.55 9.78
CA THR A 398 3.68 -22.89 8.48
C THR A 398 3.86 -21.38 8.62
N GLY A 399 3.35 -20.78 9.70
CA GLY A 399 3.51 -19.36 10.00
C GLY A 399 2.26 -18.73 10.63
N LEU A 400 2.15 -17.41 10.47
CA LEU A 400 0.99 -16.62 10.87
C LEU A 400 -0.12 -16.76 9.84
N LYS A 401 -1.32 -17.11 10.31
CA LYS A 401 -2.56 -17.05 9.54
C LYS A 401 -3.37 -15.84 9.99
N LEU A 402 -3.68 -14.95 9.06
CA LEU A 402 -4.56 -13.82 9.30
C LEU A 402 -6.02 -14.26 9.27
N ILE A 403 -6.79 -13.80 10.26
CA ILE A 403 -8.22 -14.09 10.37
C ILE A 403 -9.03 -12.84 10.08
N SER A 404 -8.82 -11.74 10.81
CA SER A 404 -9.61 -10.51 10.66
C SER A 404 -8.95 -9.32 11.38
N ARG A 405 -9.62 -8.17 11.29
CA ARG A 405 -9.39 -7.03 12.19
C ARG A 405 -10.29 -7.14 13.43
N ILE A 406 -9.80 -6.73 14.59
CA ILE A 406 -10.59 -6.71 15.84
C ILE A 406 -11.87 -5.85 15.67
N ASP A 407 -11.71 -4.68 15.05
CA ASP A 407 -12.80 -3.71 14.84
C ASP A 407 -13.84 -4.17 13.80
N ARG A 408 -13.53 -5.22 13.04
CA ARG A 408 -14.45 -5.84 12.07
C ARG A 408 -15.30 -6.95 12.68
N ILE A 409 -14.79 -7.60 13.72
CA ILE A 409 -15.47 -8.72 14.35
C ILE A 409 -16.66 -8.19 15.16
N PHE A 410 -17.84 -8.71 14.91
CA PHE A 410 -19.04 -8.32 15.65
C PHE A 410 -19.78 -9.51 16.25
N LYS A 411 -20.66 -9.23 17.23
CA LYS A 411 -21.55 -10.22 17.81
C LYS A 411 -22.97 -9.99 17.33
N LEU A 412 -23.66 -11.07 17.01
CA LEU A 412 -25.11 -11.07 16.78
C LEU A 412 -25.88 -10.93 18.10
N MET A 413 -27.21 -10.75 18.04
CA MET A 413 -28.05 -10.67 19.24
C MET A 413 -27.98 -11.92 20.12
N ASN A 414 -27.72 -13.08 19.55
CA ASN A 414 -27.53 -14.34 20.29
C ASN A 414 -26.11 -14.52 20.86
N ALA A 415 -25.29 -13.46 20.84
CA ALA A 415 -23.89 -13.41 21.28
C ALA A 415 -22.90 -14.23 20.44
N GLU A 416 -23.32 -14.84 19.33
CA GLU A 416 -22.42 -15.52 18.39
C GLU A 416 -21.53 -14.51 17.69
N LYS A 417 -20.24 -14.88 17.52
CA LYS A 417 -19.20 -14.03 16.94
C LYS A 417 -19.14 -14.27 15.42
N VAL A 418 -19.35 -13.24 14.62
CA VAL A 418 -19.19 -13.26 13.16
C VAL A 418 -17.89 -12.58 12.76
N ILE A 419 -17.17 -13.19 11.84
CA ILE A 419 -15.93 -12.69 11.26
C ILE A 419 -16.22 -12.27 9.81
N PRO A 420 -16.56 -11.00 9.54
CA PRO A 420 -16.95 -10.52 8.21
C PRO A 420 -15.90 -10.79 7.14
N THR A 421 -14.63 -10.58 7.48
CA THR A 421 -13.52 -10.69 6.54
C THR A 421 -13.39 -12.11 5.95
N GLU A 422 -13.67 -13.15 6.72
CA GLU A 422 -13.67 -14.52 6.21
C GLU A 422 -14.74 -14.72 5.14
N ILE A 423 -15.95 -14.18 5.40
CA ILE A 423 -17.08 -14.24 4.47
C ILE A 423 -16.76 -13.45 3.20
N GLU A 424 -16.32 -12.22 3.37
CA GLU A 424 -15.96 -11.30 2.28
C GLU A 424 -14.87 -11.91 1.39
N ASN A 425 -13.80 -12.47 1.97
CA ASN A 425 -12.69 -13.07 1.23
C ASN A 425 -13.13 -14.29 0.39
N ILE A 426 -14.03 -15.12 0.92
CA ILE A 426 -14.58 -16.24 0.16
C ILE A 426 -15.40 -15.75 -1.03
N LEU A 427 -16.25 -14.74 -0.81
CA LEU A 427 -17.08 -14.16 -1.87
C LEU A 427 -16.23 -13.57 -3.00
N TYR A 428 -15.14 -12.87 -2.67
CA TYR A 428 -14.19 -12.34 -3.68
C TYR A 428 -13.47 -13.44 -4.45
N ARG A 429 -13.00 -14.45 -3.72
CA ARG A 429 -12.25 -15.55 -4.33
C ARG A 429 -13.09 -16.27 -5.38
N ASP A 430 -14.37 -16.47 -5.07
CA ASP A 430 -15.26 -17.37 -5.81
C ASP A 430 -16.15 -16.62 -6.82
N CYS A 431 -16.07 -15.27 -6.92
CA CYS A 431 -16.89 -14.50 -7.84
C CYS A 431 -16.13 -13.36 -8.54
N ALA A 432 -15.65 -13.59 -9.76
CA ALA A 432 -14.95 -12.58 -10.57
C ALA A 432 -15.79 -11.32 -10.89
N TYR A 433 -17.13 -11.46 -10.86
CA TYR A 433 -18.07 -10.36 -11.11
C TYR A 433 -18.36 -9.49 -9.88
N MET A 434 -17.68 -9.73 -8.76
CA MET A 434 -17.78 -8.94 -7.53
C MET A 434 -16.51 -8.10 -7.35
N SER A 435 -16.65 -6.78 -7.28
CA SER A 435 -15.51 -5.93 -6.98
C SER A 435 -15.24 -5.86 -5.48
N HIS A 436 -16.30 -5.69 -4.68
CA HIS A 436 -16.21 -5.64 -3.21
C HIS A 436 -17.48 -6.21 -2.57
N ALA A 437 -17.34 -6.72 -1.36
CA ALA A 437 -18.43 -7.09 -0.48
C ALA A 437 -18.23 -6.48 0.91
N TYR A 438 -19.31 -6.11 1.55
CA TYR A 438 -19.31 -5.59 2.92
C TYR A 438 -20.35 -6.33 3.76
N VAL A 439 -19.88 -7.13 4.72
CA VAL A 439 -20.74 -7.90 5.62
C VAL A 439 -21.03 -7.10 6.89
N ALA A 440 -22.32 -6.97 7.22
CA ALA A 440 -22.82 -6.27 8.40
C ALA A 440 -23.77 -7.16 9.21
N GLY A 441 -24.03 -6.79 10.48
CA GLY A 441 -24.95 -7.56 11.32
C GLY A 441 -24.70 -7.38 12.82
N SER A 442 -23.91 -6.39 13.24
CA SER A 442 -23.64 -6.14 14.65
C SER A 442 -24.96 -5.91 15.43
N SER A 443 -25.15 -6.69 16.51
CA SER A 443 -26.35 -6.66 17.34
C SER A 443 -27.66 -6.94 16.58
N ARG A 444 -27.61 -7.68 15.45
CA ARG A 444 -28.75 -8.13 14.67
C ARG A 444 -28.96 -9.63 14.81
N ASP A 445 -30.09 -10.15 14.33
CA ASP A 445 -30.41 -11.58 14.39
C ASP A 445 -29.54 -12.41 13.43
N TYR A 446 -29.07 -11.81 12.34
CA TYR A 446 -28.30 -12.49 11.28
C TYR A 446 -27.43 -11.50 10.51
N PRO A 447 -26.34 -12.01 9.87
CA PRO A 447 -25.51 -11.17 9.00
C PRO A 447 -26.16 -10.96 7.63
N VAL A 448 -25.87 -9.81 7.02
CA VAL A 448 -26.28 -9.40 5.68
C VAL A 448 -25.06 -8.92 4.89
N VAL A 449 -25.17 -8.82 3.56
CA VAL A 449 -24.06 -8.34 2.72
C VAL A 449 -24.51 -7.28 1.72
N LEU A 450 -23.73 -6.21 1.60
CA LEU A 450 -23.75 -5.30 0.45
C LEU A 450 -22.75 -5.82 -0.58
N VAL A 451 -23.15 -5.87 -1.83
CA VAL A 451 -22.34 -6.34 -2.95
C VAL A 451 -22.16 -5.23 -3.96
N PHE A 452 -20.91 -4.96 -4.32
CA PHE A 452 -20.51 -3.99 -5.34
C PHE A 452 -20.01 -4.76 -6.58
N PRO A 453 -20.71 -4.67 -7.72
CA PRO A 453 -20.38 -5.43 -8.92
C PRO A 453 -19.06 -4.96 -9.58
N ASN A 454 -18.36 -5.89 -10.19
CA ASN A 454 -17.28 -5.59 -11.12
C ASN A 454 -17.85 -5.47 -12.54
N LYS A 455 -18.32 -4.27 -12.91
CA LYS A 455 -18.99 -4.02 -14.19
C LYS A 455 -18.08 -4.24 -15.40
N ALA A 456 -16.77 -4.06 -15.25
CA ALA A 456 -15.81 -4.32 -16.31
C ALA A 456 -15.83 -5.79 -16.78
N MET A 457 -16.24 -6.70 -15.90
CA MET A 457 -16.33 -8.13 -16.22
C MET A 457 -17.61 -8.52 -16.96
N PHE A 458 -18.63 -7.68 -17.07
CA PHE A 458 -19.92 -8.06 -17.67
C PHE A 458 -19.85 -8.42 -19.16
N ASN A 459 -18.78 -8.09 -19.85
CA ASN A 459 -18.57 -8.47 -21.27
C ASN A 459 -17.38 -9.41 -21.43
N GLU A 460 -16.83 -9.92 -20.32
CA GLU A 460 -15.67 -10.77 -20.30
C GLU A 460 -16.06 -12.21 -19.94
N THR A 461 -15.27 -13.18 -20.40
CA THR A 461 -15.39 -14.57 -19.97
C THR A 461 -14.23 -14.88 -19.03
N PRO A 462 -14.44 -14.83 -17.70
CA PRO A 462 -13.40 -15.14 -16.74
C PRO A 462 -12.89 -16.58 -16.89
N ASP A 463 -11.67 -16.83 -16.39
CA ASP A 463 -11.15 -18.18 -16.26
C ASP A 463 -12.14 -19.05 -15.44
N PRO A 464 -12.44 -20.29 -15.87
CA PRO A 464 -13.33 -21.18 -15.13
C PRO A 464 -12.95 -21.39 -13.66
N SER A 465 -11.67 -21.24 -13.29
CA SER A 465 -11.19 -21.32 -11.91
C SER A 465 -11.61 -20.10 -11.04
N GLN A 466 -12.05 -19.02 -11.66
CA GLN A 466 -12.55 -17.80 -11.01
C GLN A 466 -14.07 -17.77 -10.90
N LEU A 467 -14.72 -18.83 -11.30
CA LEU A 467 -16.18 -18.93 -11.34
C LEU A 467 -16.68 -19.89 -10.28
N MET A 468 -17.66 -19.48 -9.52
CA MET A 468 -18.41 -20.40 -8.66
C MET A 468 -19.12 -21.47 -9.50
N GLU A 469 -19.26 -22.66 -8.96
CA GLU A 469 -20.01 -23.75 -9.61
C GLU A 469 -21.42 -23.27 -9.99
N GLY A 470 -21.77 -23.43 -11.27
CA GLY A 470 -23.05 -22.97 -11.82
C GLY A 470 -23.13 -21.47 -12.17
N CYS A 471 -22.03 -20.75 -12.20
CA CYS A 471 -21.98 -19.39 -12.71
C CYS A 471 -22.36 -19.34 -14.19
N LYS A 472 -23.23 -18.37 -14.56
CA LYS A 472 -23.74 -18.18 -15.93
C LYS A 472 -23.05 -17.06 -16.71
N CYS A 473 -21.92 -16.56 -16.20
CA CYS A 473 -21.17 -15.47 -16.83
C CYS A 473 -22.07 -14.30 -17.26
N PRO A 474 -22.61 -13.53 -16.32
CA PRO A 474 -23.58 -12.45 -16.61
C PRO A 474 -22.98 -11.35 -17.49
N ASN A 475 -23.76 -10.87 -18.46
CA ASN A 475 -23.36 -9.78 -19.37
C ASN A 475 -23.95 -8.42 -18.98
N ASN A 476 -24.83 -8.40 -17.99
CA ASN A 476 -25.50 -7.19 -17.51
C ASN A 476 -25.92 -7.35 -16.04
N PHE A 477 -26.42 -6.27 -15.48
CA PHE A 477 -26.77 -6.18 -14.06
C PHE A 477 -27.91 -7.15 -13.66
N ASP A 478 -28.93 -7.32 -14.49
CA ASP A 478 -30.08 -8.21 -14.20
C ASP A 478 -29.67 -9.68 -14.23
N GLU A 479 -28.82 -10.06 -15.19
CA GLU A 479 -28.23 -11.40 -15.24
C GLU A 479 -27.32 -11.65 -14.04
N TYR A 480 -26.53 -10.64 -13.63
CA TYR A 480 -25.70 -10.72 -12.44
C TYR A 480 -26.53 -10.93 -11.17
N PHE A 481 -27.65 -10.20 -11.00
CA PHE A 481 -28.56 -10.41 -9.90
C PHE A 481 -29.04 -11.86 -9.81
N SER A 482 -29.48 -12.42 -10.94
CA SER A 482 -29.96 -13.78 -11.02
C SER A 482 -28.87 -14.83 -10.77
N CYS A 483 -27.67 -14.58 -11.25
CA CYS A 483 -26.50 -15.43 -11.05
C CYS A 483 -26.06 -15.40 -9.56
N LEU A 484 -25.90 -14.21 -8.99
CA LEU A 484 -25.42 -14.02 -7.62
C LEU A 484 -26.33 -14.70 -6.58
N LYS A 485 -27.65 -14.69 -6.79
CA LYS A 485 -28.57 -15.39 -5.91
C LYS A 485 -28.20 -16.88 -5.76
N ASN A 486 -27.95 -17.56 -6.87
CA ASN A 486 -27.58 -18.98 -6.85
C ASN A 486 -26.22 -19.19 -6.18
N CYS A 487 -25.26 -18.32 -6.48
CA CYS A 487 -23.94 -18.37 -5.86
C CYS A 487 -24.01 -18.23 -4.33
N LEU A 488 -24.77 -17.25 -3.83
CA LEU A 488 -24.91 -17.01 -2.39
C LEU A 488 -25.65 -18.16 -1.66
N VAL A 489 -26.65 -18.76 -2.30
CA VAL A 489 -27.33 -19.95 -1.76
C VAL A 489 -26.38 -21.13 -1.64
N ASN A 490 -25.63 -21.42 -2.71
CA ASN A 490 -24.64 -22.51 -2.73
C ASN A 490 -23.56 -22.27 -1.67
N TRP A 491 -23.05 -21.04 -1.61
CA TRP A 491 -22.05 -20.65 -0.63
C TRP A 491 -22.55 -20.84 0.82
N ASN A 492 -23.76 -20.37 1.15
CA ASN A 492 -24.37 -20.59 2.46
C ASN A 492 -24.48 -22.09 2.81
N GLY A 493 -24.73 -22.93 1.82
CA GLY A 493 -24.79 -24.38 2.00
C GLY A 493 -23.47 -25.00 2.46
N SER A 494 -22.34 -24.40 2.11
CA SER A 494 -21.00 -24.87 2.49
C SER A 494 -20.51 -24.37 3.87
N ILE A 495 -21.26 -23.46 4.52
CA ILE A 495 -20.88 -22.90 5.82
C ILE A 495 -21.44 -23.75 6.96
N ASP A 496 -20.55 -24.31 7.77
CA ASP A 496 -20.91 -25.10 8.96
C ASP A 496 -21.56 -24.24 10.05
N ALA A 497 -20.99 -23.08 10.32
CA ALA A 497 -21.47 -22.14 11.36
C ALA A 497 -22.76 -21.43 10.90
N LYS A 498 -23.92 -22.00 11.22
CA LYS A 498 -25.22 -21.52 10.76
C LYS A 498 -25.49 -20.04 11.08
N TYR A 499 -24.93 -19.54 12.17
CA TYR A 499 -25.05 -18.12 12.56
C TYR A 499 -24.27 -17.17 11.64
N SER A 500 -23.26 -17.67 10.95
CA SER A 500 -22.45 -16.89 9.96
C SER A 500 -23.08 -16.87 8.56
N ARG A 501 -24.15 -17.63 8.33
CA ARG A 501 -24.84 -17.66 7.04
C ARG A 501 -25.53 -16.34 6.75
N LEU A 502 -25.29 -15.79 5.58
CA LEU A 502 -25.93 -14.59 5.09
C LEU A 502 -27.43 -14.83 4.87
N LYS A 503 -28.29 -13.93 5.32
CA LYS A 503 -29.74 -14.04 5.11
C LYS A 503 -30.25 -13.19 3.97
N LYS A 504 -29.66 -12.02 3.79
CA LYS A 504 -30.01 -11.13 2.69
C LYS A 504 -28.77 -10.49 2.10
N ALA A 505 -28.80 -10.21 0.79
CA ALA A 505 -27.81 -9.42 0.09
C ALA A 505 -28.49 -8.26 -0.63
N ARG A 506 -27.85 -7.11 -0.71
CA ARG A 506 -28.25 -5.99 -1.55
C ARG A 506 -27.13 -5.69 -2.54
N ILE A 507 -27.46 -5.72 -3.84
CA ILE A 507 -26.53 -5.33 -4.88
C ILE A 507 -26.66 -3.83 -5.11
N LEU A 508 -25.56 -3.12 -5.06
CA LEU A 508 -25.50 -1.68 -5.26
C LEU A 508 -24.88 -1.37 -6.62
N ASP A 509 -25.65 -0.70 -7.49
CA ASP A 509 -25.14 -0.15 -8.74
C ASP A 509 -24.31 1.12 -8.46
N TYR A 510 -23.21 0.92 -7.74
CA TYR A 510 -22.34 1.99 -7.26
C TYR A 510 -20.88 1.59 -7.42
N GLU A 511 -20.05 2.53 -7.84
CA GLU A 511 -18.61 2.34 -7.94
C GLU A 511 -17.93 3.07 -6.78
N LEU A 512 -17.29 2.28 -5.91
CA LEU A 512 -16.54 2.80 -4.77
C LEU A 512 -15.31 3.58 -5.24
N SER A 513 -14.98 4.68 -4.56
CA SER A 513 -13.88 5.54 -4.95
C SER A 513 -12.95 5.90 -3.79
N ILE A 514 -11.74 6.35 -4.15
CA ILE A 514 -10.77 6.92 -3.21
C ILE A 514 -11.20 8.32 -2.80
N GLU A 515 -11.79 9.07 -3.72
CA GLU A 515 -12.26 10.45 -3.50
C GLU A 515 -13.32 10.50 -2.38
N ASN A 516 -14.23 9.52 -2.35
CA ASN A 516 -15.26 9.39 -1.31
C ASN A 516 -14.74 8.67 -0.05
N GLU A 517 -13.46 8.33 0.00
CA GLU A 517 -12.83 7.59 1.10
C GLU A 517 -13.39 6.17 1.32
N GLU A 518 -14.21 5.66 0.42
CA GLU A 518 -14.77 4.29 0.49
C GLU A 518 -13.71 3.24 0.19
N LEU A 519 -12.71 3.64 -0.61
CA LEU A 519 -11.48 2.88 -0.85
C LEU A 519 -10.28 3.63 -0.30
N THR A 520 -9.32 2.88 0.20
CA THR A 520 -7.99 3.42 0.53
C THR A 520 -7.21 3.70 -0.77
N PRO A 521 -6.13 4.52 -0.74
CA PRO A 521 -5.24 4.68 -1.90
C PRO A 521 -4.66 3.36 -2.45
N SER A 522 -4.63 2.30 -1.64
CA SER A 522 -4.27 0.94 -2.06
C SER A 522 -5.46 0.11 -2.56
N MET A 523 -6.59 0.75 -2.87
CA MET A 523 -7.82 0.13 -3.39
C MET A 523 -8.47 -0.90 -2.46
N LYS A 524 -8.18 -0.84 -1.15
CA LYS A 524 -8.87 -1.65 -0.14
C LYS A 524 -10.16 -0.96 0.30
N LEU A 525 -11.18 -1.75 0.57
CA LEU A 525 -12.39 -1.24 1.20
C LEU A 525 -12.06 -0.54 2.53
N ALA A 526 -12.68 0.62 2.76
CA ALA A 526 -12.66 1.33 4.04
C ALA A 526 -13.94 1.00 4.83
N PRO A 527 -13.96 -0.06 5.65
CA PRO A 527 -15.19 -0.65 6.18
C PRO A 527 -16.04 0.32 7.01
N ASN A 528 -15.38 1.18 7.79
CA ASN A 528 -16.09 2.14 8.65
C ASN A 528 -16.74 3.27 7.84
N VAL A 529 -16.15 3.64 6.69
CA VAL A 529 -16.74 4.61 5.78
C VAL A 529 -17.92 3.99 5.07
N VAL A 530 -17.72 2.80 4.49
CA VAL A 530 -18.80 2.05 3.79
C VAL A 530 -19.97 1.77 4.73
N GLY A 531 -19.72 1.32 5.95
CA GLY A 531 -20.77 1.08 6.93
C GLY A 531 -21.60 2.31 7.27
N ARG A 532 -20.98 3.49 7.31
CA ARG A 532 -21.64 4.78 7.56
C ARG A 532 -22.37 5.31 6.32
N VAL A 533 -21.71 5.30 5.16
CA VAL A 533 -22.26 5.84 3.90
C VAL A 533 -23.48 5.05 3.47
N PHE A 534 -23.43 3.72 3.62
CA PHE A 534 -24.50 2.81 3.20
C PHE A 534 -25.34 2.29 4.37
N GLU A 535 -25.40 3.03 5.49
CA GLU A 535 -26.20 2.64 6.67
C GLU A 535 -27.67 2.40 6.31
N SER A 536 -28.26 3.28 5.47
CA SER A 536 -29.66 3.15 5.04
C SER A 536 -29.90 1.90 4.20
N GLU A 537 -28.95 1.51 3.39
CA GLU A 537 -28.96 0.31 2.57
C GLU A 537 -28.88 -0.95 3.42
N ILE A 538 -28.02 -0.93 4.45
CA ILE A 538 -27.90 -2.03 5.42
C ILE A 538 -29.18 -2.16 6.22
N GLU A 539 -29.73 -1.07 6.73
CA GLU A 539 -30.99 -1.07 7.51
C GLU A 539 -32.18 -1.59 6.69
N SER A 540 -32.22 -1.28 5.39
CA SER A 540 -33.28 -1.80 4.51
C SER A 540 -33.32 -3.32 4.42
N LEU A 541 -32.19 -4.00 4.64
CA LEU A 541 -32.11 -5.47 4.62
C LEU A 541 -32.78 -6.13 5.84
N TYR A 542 -33.03 -5.37 6.91
CA TYR A 542 -33.75 -5.84 8.11
C TYR A 542 -35.21 -5.45 8.14
N GLN A 543 -35.69 -4.63 7.20
CA GLN A 543 -37.08 -4.23 7.08
C GLN A 543 -37.94 -5.32 6.42
N SER A 544 -39.27 -5.24 6.57
CA SER A 544 -40.20 -6.14 5.88
C SER A 544 -40.25 -5.85 4.39
N GLU A 545 -40.60 -6.86 3.56
CA GLU A 545 -40.69 -6.70 2.10
C GLU A 545 -41.74 -5.66 1.67
N GLU A 546 -42.78 -5.41 2.50
CA GLU A 546 -43.84 -4.44 2.23
C GLU A 546 -43.33 -2.99 2.32
N ASP A 547 -42.26 -2.73 3.06
CA ASP A 547 -41.68 -1.41 3.29
C ASP A 547 -40.56 -1.04 2.31
N GLN A 548 -40.23 -1.94 1.36
CA GLN A 548 -39.08 -1.75 0.46
C GLN A 548 -39.48 -1.03 -0.85
N PRO A 549 -38.64 -0.10 -1.37
CA PRO A 549 -38.84 0.51 -2.68
C PRO A 549 -38.82 -0.53 -3.81
N LYS A 550 -39.71 -0.42 -4.78
CA LYS A 550 -39.91 -1.38 -5.89
C LYS A 550 -38.70 -1.54 -6.86
N GLN A 551 -37.59 -0.86 -6.67
CA GLN A 551 -36.42 -0.88 -7.55
C GLN A 551 -35.11 -1.26 -6.82
N VAL A 552 -35.19 -2.04 -5.74
CA VAL A 552 -33.98 -2.41 -4.97
C VAL A 552 -33.64 -3.88 -5.26
N TYR A 553 -32.38 -4.10 -5.72
CA TYR A 553 -31.87 -5.44 -5.96
C TYR A 553 -31.51 -6.12 -4.62
N ILE A 554 -32.51 -6.65 -3.94
CA ILE A 554 -32.36 -7.43 -2.70
C ILE A 554 -32.54 -8.91 -3.01
N ILE A 555 -31.60 -9.72 -2.55
CA ILE A 555 -31.61 -11.17 -2.62
C ILE A 555 -31.92 -11.72 -1.23
N ASN A 556 -33.03 -12.47 -1.09
CA ASN A 556 -33.26 -13.32 0.06
C ASN A 556 -32.50 -14.62 -0.13
N ILE A 557 -31.59 -14.93 0.79
CA ILE A 557 -30.73 -16.13 0.78
C ILE A 557 -31.28 -17.06 1.86
N GLU A 558 -31.99 -18.11 1.47
CA GLU A 558 -32.56 -19.11 2.38
C GLU A 558 -31.58 -20.23 2.71
#